data_35b1f6331d06a783e39378f069d622f7
#
_entry.id   35b1f6331d06a783e39378f069d622f7
#
_cell.length_a   1.000
_cell.length_b   1.000
_cell.length_c   1.000
_cell.angle_alpha   90.00
_cell.angle_beta   90.00
_cell.angle_gamma   90.00
#
_symmetry.space_group_name_H-M   'P 1'
#
loop_
_entity.id
_entity.type
_entity.pdbx_description
1 polymer ?
#
loop_
_entity_poly.entity_id
_entity_poly.type
_entity_poly.pdbx_seq_one_letter_code
_entity_poly.pdbx_strand_id
1 'polypeptide(L)'
;MAREAKFSKTRRLRDSTTHEEIDMTMCADGHFHLFLSHVWGDAQDQMRIIKQRLVEMLPDIAVFLDVDDLEEIGDLEGYIERTERILVYCSKAYFKSKNCMRELVSAAKMGKEIIALVDLDASKGGLSNQQVRERLSEAESRYEGWGFDPATTPSAQALYLSLIHI
;
A
#
# COMPACT_ATOMS: atom_id res chain seq x y z
N MET A 1 7.50 -26.94 -21.91
CA MET A 1 8.07 -27.69 -20.78
C MET A 1 9.24 -27.02 -20.03
N ALA A 2 9.77 -25.86 -20.45
CA ALA A 2 10.91 -25.21 -19.76
C ALA A 2 10.51 -24.10 -18.76
N ARG A 3 9.24 -23.72 -18.68
CA ARG A 3 8.76 -22.65 -17.76
C ARG A 3 8.42 -23.14 -16.35
N GLU A 4 7.94 -24.36 -16.19
CA GLU A 4 7.58 -24.92 -14.88
C GLU A 4 8.78 -25.21 -13.97
N ALA A 5 9.94 -25.53 -14.54
CA ALA A 5 11.13 -25.87 -13.75
C ALA A 5 11.79 -24.66 -13.05
N LYS A 6 11.44 -23.41 -13.41
CA LYS A 6 12.01 -22.20 -12.81
C LYS A 6 11.25 -21.73 -11.55
N PHE A 7 9.96 -22.07 -11.45
CA PHE A 7 9.11 -21.71 -10.31
C PHE A 7 9.34 -22.60 -9.08
N SER A 8 9.92 -23.78 -9.22
CA SER A 8 10.13 -24.70 -8.09
C SER A 8 11.21 -24.29 -7.09
N LYS A 9 11.90 -23.16 -7.32
CA LYS A 9 12.95 -22.64 -6.41
C LYS A 9 12.54 -21.45 -5.57
N THR A 10 11.37 -20.88 -5.76
CA THR A 10 10.89 -19.76 -4.96
C THR A 10 10.43 -20.29 -3.62
N ARG A 11 11.03 -19.81 -2.53
CA ARG A 11 10.59 -20.16 -1.18
C ARG A 11 9.21 -19.54 -0.95
N ARG A 12 8.23 -20.39 -0.70
CA ARG A 12 6.92 -19.98 -0.23
C ARG A 12 7.02 -19.39 1.17
N LEU A 13 6.14 -18.43 1.48
CA LEU A 13 6.01 -17.94 2.84
C LEU A 13 5.52 -19.07 3.76
N ARG A 14 6.07 -19.09 4.97
CA ARG A 14 5.71 -20.04 5.99
C ARG A 14 5.37 -19.31 7.28
N ASP A 15 4.40 -19.83 7.99
CA ASP A 15 4.10 -19.36 9.35
C ASP A 15 5.33 -19.51 10.23
N SER A 16 5.65 -18.49 11.02
CA SER A 16 6.86 -18.47 11.86
C SER A 16 6.81 -19.46 13.04
N THR A 17 5.61 -19.90 13.42
CA THR A 17 5.38 -20.78 14.56
C THR A 17 5.19 -22.22 14.10
N THR A 18 4.33 -22.46 13.11
CA THR A 18 4.01 -23.81 12.64
C THR A 18 4.96 -24.30 11.56
N HIS A 19 5.69 -23.40 10.89
CA HIS A 19 6.54 -23.67 9.72
C HIS A 19 5.79 -24.23 8.49
N GLU A 20 4.47 -24.25 8.54
CA GLU A 20 3.62 -24.63 7.41
C GLU A 20 3.59 -23.55 6.35
N GLU A 21 3.40 -23.91 5.10
CA GLU A 21 3.23 -22.96 4.02
C GLU A 21 1.91 -22.19 4.20
N ILE A 22 1.96 -20.86 3.96
CA ILE A 22 0.77 -20.02 4.05
C ILE A 22 0.04 -20.12 2.73
N ASP A 23 -1.19 -20.63 2.78
CA ASP A 23 -2.12 -20.62 1.67
C ASP A 23 -3.11 -19.47 1.84
N MET A 24 -3.24 -18.66 0.80
CA MET A 24 -4.21 -17.56 0.77
C MET A 24 -5.57 -18.10 0.31
N THR A 25 -6.63 -17.68 0.98
CA THR A 25 -7.98 -17.91 0.48
C THR A 25 -8.21 -17.02 -0.73
N MET A 26 -8.66 -17.57 -1.85
CA MET A 26 -8.94 -16.78 -3.06
C MET A 26 -9.97 -15.69 -2.77
N CYS A 27 -9.68 -14.47 -3.25
CA CYS A 27 -10.66 -13.38 -3.24
C CYS A 27 -11.80 -13.65 -4.24
N ALA A 28 -12.96 -13.04 -3.98
CA ALA A 28 -14.00 -12.93 -4.98
C ALA A 28 -13.52 -12.12 -6.20
N ASP A 29 -14.14 -12.34 -7.35
CA ASP A 29 -13.81 -11.60 -8.57
C ASP A 29 -13.89 -10.08 -8.34
N GLY A 30 -12.86 -9.37 -8.77
CA GLY A 30 -12.73 -7.93 -8.61
C GLY A 30 -12.38 -7.46 -7.18
N HIS A 31 -12.06 -8.38 -6.26
CA HIS A 31 -11.56 -8.08 -4.92
C HIS A 31 -10.07 -8.38 -4.81
N PHE A 32 -9.40 -7.73 -3.85
CA PHE A 32 -7.96 -7.81 -3.65
C PHE A 32 -7.62 -8.02 -2.18
N HIS A 33 -6.56 -8.78 -1.92
CA HIS A 33 -5.99 -8.92 -0.58
C HIS A 33 -5.21 -7.66 -0.20
N LEU A 34 -4.54 -7.05 -1.18
CA LEU A 34 -3.62 -5.94 -0.92
C LEU A 34 -3.68 -4.89 -2.04
N PHE A 35 -3.78 -3.63 -1.64
CA PHE A 35 -3.62 -2.46 -2.52
C PHE A 35 -2.23 -1.85 -2.26
N LEU A 36 -1.44 -1.65 -3.32
CA LEU A 36 -0.12 -1.03 -3.22
C LEU A 36 -0.21 0.46 -3.54
N SER A 37 -0.21 1.29 -2.51
CA SER A 37 -0.28 2.75 -2.61
C SER A 37 1.12 3.36 -2.66
N HIS A 38 1.41 4.12 -3.70
CA HIS A 38 2.72 4.75 -3.92
C HIS A 38 2.63 5.96 -4.83
N VAL A 39 3.68 6.77 -4.88
CA VAL A 39 3.81 7.86 -5.86
C VAL A 39 4.34 7.33 -7.18
N TRP A 40 3.65 7.65 -8.26
CA TRP A 40 4.13 7.37 -9.61
C TRP A 40 5.45 8.13 -9.87
N GLY A 41 6.42 7.44 -10.42
CA GLY A 41 7.73 8.01 -10.72
C GLY A 41 8.81 7.77 -9.66
N ASP A 42 8.47 7.75 -8.36
CA ASP A 42 9.47 7.52 -7.30
C ASP A 42 9.62 6.06 -6.90
N ALA A 43 8.54 5.29 -6.93
CA ALA A 43 8.49 3.95 -6.34
C ALA A 43 7.83 2.88 -7.23
N GLN A 44 7.49 3.22 -8.47
CA GLN A 44 6.76 2.32 -9.36
C GLN A 44 7.50 0.99 -9.61
N ASP A 45 8.79 1.05 -9.87
CA ASP A 45 9.59 -0.15 -10.12
C ASP A 45 9.73 -1.00 -8.86
N GLN A 46 9.88 -0.37 -7.68
CA GLN A 46 9.92 -1.06 -6.40
C GLN A 46 8.60 -1.76 -6.11
N MET A 47 7.47 -1.11 -6.38
CA MET A 47 6.14 -1.69 -6.16
C MET A 47 5.86 -2.85 -7.11
N ARG A 48 6.29 -2.78 -8.36
CA ARG A 48 6.21 -3.91 -9.30
C ARG A 48 7.02 -5.11 -8.82
N ILE A 49 8.24 -4.87 -8.33
CA ILE A 49 9.08 -5.92 -7.74
C ILE A 49 8.39 -6.52 -6.52
N ILE A 50 7.82 -5.70 -5.64
CA ILE A 50 7.10 -6.17 -4.45
C ILE A 50 5.89 -7.01 -4.86
N LYS A 51 5.05 -6.52 -5.79
CA LYS A 51 3.91 -7.29 -6.34
C LYS A 51 4.38 -8.65 -6.88
N GLN A 52 5.42 -8.65 -7.71
CA GLN A 52 5.98 -9.88 -8.26
C GLN A 52 6.44 -10.85 -7.17
N ARG A 53 7.18 -10.37 -6.17
CA ARG A 53 7.67 -11.21 -5.06
C ARG A 53 6.53 -11.75 -4.20
N LEU A 54 5.52 -10.95 -3.93
CA LEU A 54 4.33 -11.40 -3.20
C LEU A 54 3.63 -12.55 -3.95
N VAL A 55 3.39 -12.39 -5.26
CA VAL A 55 2.76 -13.44 -6.09
C VAL A 55 3.63 -14.70 -6.21
N GLU A 56 4.96 -14.55 -6.24
CA GLU A 56 5.88 -15.70 -6.23
C GLU A 56 5.84 -16.47 -4.89
N MET A 57 5.71 -15.76 -3.78
CA MET A 57 5.70 -16.35 -2.43
C MET A 57 4.32 -16.81 -1.96
N LEU A 58 3.27 -16.16 -2.45
CA LEU A 58 1.85 -16.39 -2.16
C LEU A 58 1.07 -16.44 -3.48
N PRO A 59 1.04 -17.58 -4.20
CA PRO A 59 0.51 -17.64 -5.57
C PRO A 59 -0.94 -17.20 -5.73
N ASP A 60 -1.76 -17.36 -4.67
CA ASP A 60 -3.19 -17.01 -4.70
C ASP A 60 -3.47 -15.58 -4.18
N ILE A 61 -2.41 -14.80 -3.90
CA ILE A 61 -2.59 -13.41 -3.47
C ILE A 61 -3.04 -12.55 -4.65
N ALA A 62 -4.15 -11.85 -4.47
CA ALA A 62 -4.62 -10.82 -5.38
C ALA A 62 -4.09 -9.45 -4.92
N VAL A 63 -3.15 -8.88 -5.69
CA VAL A 63 -2.51 -7.60 -5.39
C VAL A 63 -2.91 -6.58 -6.43
N PHE A 64 -3.54 -5.48 -6.00
CA PHE A 64 -3.83 -4.33 -6.84
C PHE A 64 -2.63 -3.36 -6.89
N LEU A 65 -2.24 -2.98 -8.08
CA LEU A 65 -1.27 -1.93 -8.33
C LEU A 65 -1.85 -0.99 -9.40
N ASP A 66 -2.13 0.24 -9.03
CA ASP A 66 -2.88 1.20 -9.83
C ASP A 66 -2.35 1.43 -11.25
N VAL A 67 -1.03 1.40 -11.43
CA VAL A 67 -0.38 1.56 -12.75
C VAL A 67 -0.70 0.41 -13.72
N ASP A 68 -0.91 -0.78 -13.18
CA ASP A 68 -1.12 -1.99 -13.98
C ASP A 68 -2.62 -2.35 -14.10
N ASP A 69 -3.41 -2.01 -13.06
CA ASP A 69 -4.75 -2.55 -12.84
C ASP A 69 -5.86 -1.48 -12.93
N LEU A 70 -5.51 -0.17 -13.04
CA LEU A 70 -6.50 0.91 -13.03
C LEU A 70 -7.15 1.07 -14.41
N GLU A 71 -8.40 0.67 -14.54
CA GLU A 71 -9.20 0.89 -15.75
C GLU A 71 -9.80 2.31 -15.78
N GLU A 72 -10.14 2.89 -14.61
CA GLU A 72 -10.69 4.25 -14.49
C GLU A 72 -10.15 4.96 -13.24
N ILE A 73 -9.47 6.11 -13.43
CA ILE A 73 -8.92 6.96 -12.35
C ILE A 73 -10.04 7.49 -11.41
N GLY A 74 -11.29 7.49 -11.86
CA GLY A 74 -12.44 8.00 -11.10
C GLY A 74 -12.91 7.13 -9.93
N ASP A 75 -12.64 5.81 -9.95
CA ASP A 75 -13.17 4.83 -8.97
C ASP A 75 -12.14 4.37 -7.93
N LEU A 76 -11.22 5.24 -7.56
CA LEU A 76 -10.14 4.91 -6.63
C LEU A 76 -10.68 4.38 -5.28
N GLU A 77 -11.71 5.01 -4.74
CA GLU A 77 -12.36 4.59 -3.51
C GLU A 77 -13.01 3.21 -3.65
N GLY A 78 -13.62 2.91 -4.80
CA GLY A 78 -14.19 1.59 -5.07
C GLY A 78 -13.14 0.49 -5.09
N TYR A 79 -11.93 0.75 -5.59
CA TYR A 79 -10.83 -0.23 -5.51
C TYR A 79 -10.37 -0.45 -4.07
N ILE A 80 -10.26 0.63 -3.28
CA ILE A 80 -9.90 0.52 -1.84
C ILE A 80 -11.01 -0.23 -1.07
N GLU A 81 -12.27 0.02 -1.37
CA GLU A 81 -13.39 -0.68 -0.75
C GLU A 81 -13.32 -2.20 -0.96
N ARG A 82 -12.99 -2.63 -2.19
CA ARG A 82 -12.84 -4.04 -2.57
C ARG A 82 -11.51 -4.68 -2.14
N THR A 83 -10.70 -3.95 -1.39
CA THR A 83 -9.38 -4.41 -0.89
C THR A 83 -9.44 -4.68 0.60
N GLU A 84 -8.80 -5.74 1.07
CA GLU A 84 -8.72 -6.06 2.50
C GLU A 84 -7.75 -5.13 3.23
N ARG A 85 -6.56 -4.93 2.68
CA ARG A 85 -5.44 -4.19 3.27
C ARG A 85 -4.82 -3.24 2.27
N ILE A 86 -4.24 -2.15 2.77
CA ILE A 86 -3.45 -1.23 1.95
C ILE A 86 -1.99 -1.21 2.43
N LEU A 87 -1.04 -1.36 1.50
CA LEU A 87 0.38 -1.14 1.76
C LEU A 87 0.76 0.23 1.23
N VAL A 88 1.21 1.10 2.12
CA VAL A 88 1.62 2.47 1.84
C VAL A 88 3.13 2.57 1.78
N TYR A 89 3.69 2.90 0.62
CA TYR A 89 5.11 3.20 0.51
C TYR A 89 5.39 4.64 0.91
N CYS A 90 5.88 4.81 2.13
CA CYS A 90 6.13 6.11 2.75
C CYS A 90 7.39 6.77 2.19
N SER A 91 7.28 7.43 1.03
CA SER A 91 8.36 8.24 0.45
C SER A 91 8.16 9.74 0.73
N LYS A 92 9.21 10.54 0.50
CA LYS A 92 9.13 12.00 0.64
C LYS A 92 8.04 12.64 -0.24
N ALA A 93 7.79 12.06 -1.42
CA ALA A 93 6.81 12.56 -2.36
C ALA A 93 5.38 12.07 -2.05
N TYR A 94 5.23 10.92 -1.37
CA TYR A 94 3.93 10.31 -1.05
C TYR A 94 2.97 11.32 -0.39
N PHE A 95 3.41 11.96 0.70
CA PHE A 95 2.59 12.89 1.49
C PHE A 95 2.37 14.25 0.82
N LYS A 96 2.99 14.49 -0.34
CA LYS A 96 2.77 15.67 -1.17
C LYS A 96 1.77 15.42 -2.31
N SER A 97 1.47 14.16 -2.58
CA SER A 97 0.54 13.75 -3.63
C SER A 97 -0.90 13.75 -3.11
N LYS A 98 -1.76 14.53 -3.76
CA LYS A 98 -3.21 14.55 -3.46
C LYS A 98 -3.81 13.15 -3.59
N ASN A 99 -3.46 12.41 -4.66
CA ASN A 99 -4.02 11.08 -4.91
C ASN A 99 -3.57 10.06 -3.85
N CYS A 100 -2.28 10.02 -3.51
CA CYS A 100 -1.79 9.13 -2.45
C CYS A 100 -2.42 9.45 -1.09
N MET A 101 -2.58 10.74 -0.77
CA MET A 101 -3.28 11.14 0.47
C MET A 101 -4.77 10.79 0.41
N ARG A 102 -5.41 10.87 -0.76
CA ARG A 102 -6.79 10.40 -0.96
C ARG A 102 -6.92 8.90 -0.71
N GLU A 103 -5.97 8.09 -1.18
CA GLU A 103 -5.91 6.65 -0.92
C GLU A 103 -5.77 6.35 0.57
N LEU A 104 -4.79 6.97 1.23
CA LEU A 104 -4.55 6.78 2.67
C LEU A 104 -5.75 7.21 3.52
N VAL A 105 -6.31 8.38 3.24
CA VAL A 105 -7.48 8.91 3.94
C VAL A 105 -8.70 8.01 3.74
N SER A 106 -8.95 7.55 2.51
CA SER A 106 -10.07 6.65 2.20
C SER A 106 -9.92 5.31 2.91
N ALA A 107 -8.73 4.73 2.89
CA ALA A 107 -8.45 3.49 3.61
C ALA A 107 -8.67 3.64 5.13
N ALA A 108 -8.20 4.75 5.73
CA ALA A 108 -8.40 5.02 7.15
C ALA A 108 -9.89 5.23 7.50
N LYS A 109 -10.65 5.97 6.67
CA LYS A 109 -12.10 6.17 6.85
C LYS A 109 -12.89 4.88 6.73
N MET A 110 -12.47 3.96 5.88
CA MET A 110 -13.09 2.64 5.69
C MET A 110 -12.62 1.61 6.74
N GLY A 111 -11.72 2.00 7.67
CA GLY A 111 -11.19 1.10 8.69
C GLY A 111 -10.33 -0.03 8.14
N LYS A 112 -9.70 0.16 6.98
CA LYS A 112 -8.78 -0.81 6.38
C LYS A 112 -7.52 -0.93 7.21
N GLU A 113 -6.96 -2.14 7.28
CA GLU A 113 -5.62 -2.35 7.84
C GLU A 113 -4.58 -1.70 6.93
N ILE A 114 -3.75 -0.83 7.52
CA ILE A 114 -2.73 -0.07 6.79
C ILE A 114 -1.36 -0.60 7.18
N ILE A 115 -0.60 -1.04 6.18
CA ILE A 115 0.78 -1.52 6.33
C ILE A 115 1.71 -0.44 5.80
N ALA A 116 2.53 0.17 6.67
CA ALA A 116 3.53 1.13 6.23
C ALA A 116 4.81 0.42 5.78
N LEU A 117 5.26 0.75 4.59
CA LEU A 117 6.58 0.35 4.09
C LEU A 117 7.48 1.58 4.03
N VAL A 118 8.56 1.54 4.79
CA VAL A 118 9.54 2.63 4.90
C VAL A 118 10.88 2.15 4.37
N ASP A 119 11.46 2.87 3.42
CA ASP A 119 12.86 2.66 3.04
C ASP A 119 13.75 3.28 4.12
N LEU A 120 14.69 2.51 4.64
CA LEU A 120 15.64 2.99 5.65
C LEU A 120 16.80 3.78 5.03
N ASP A 121 16.97 3.74 3.72
CA ASP A 121 18.01 4.46 3.00
C ASP A 121 17.55 5.87 2.64
N ALA A 122 17.99 6.86 3.42
CA ALA A 122 17.67 8.26 3.19
C ALA A 122 18.14 8.78 1.81
N SER A 123 19.18 8.16 1.21
CA SER A 123 19.65 8.52 -0.13
C SER A 123 18.66 8.12 -1.24
N LYS A 124 17.82 7.13 -0.96
CA LYS A 124 16.74 6.65 -1.85
C LYS A 124 15.38 7.27 -1.55
N GLY A 125 15.34 8.33 -0.74
CA GLY A 125 14.11 9.01 -0.39
C GLY A 125 13.39 8.44 0.83
N GLY A 126 14.05 7.54 1.58
CA GLY A 126 13.54 6.98 2.82
C GLY A 126 13.27 8.02 3.89
N LEU A 127 12.32 7.71 4.78
CA LEU A 127 11.88 8.57 5.87
C LEU A 127 12.01 7.86 7.21
N SER A 128 12.47 8.59 8.23
CA SER A 128 12.32 8.15 9.61
C SER A 128 10.84 8.30 10.07
N ASN A 129 10.48 7.62 11.16
CA ASN A 129 9.14 7.75 11.75
C ASN A 129 8.79 9.21 12.10
N GLN A 130 9.77 9.97 12.60
CA GLN A 130 9.57 11.40 12.88
C GLN A 130 9.28 12.18 11.59
N GLN A 131 10.03 11.93 10.53
CA GLN A 131 9.80 12.57 9.24
C GLN A 131 8.45 12.20 8.64
N VAL A 132 7.99 10.96 8.77
CA VAL A 132 6.63 10.56 8.36
C VAL A 132 5.58 11.41 9.10
N ARG A 133 5.73 11.59 10.42
CA ARG A 133 4.82 12.42 11.21
C ARG A 133 4.82 13.88 10.77
N GLU A 134 6.00 14.46 10.52
CA GLU A 134 6.14 15.83 10.02
C GLU A 134 5.47 16.00 8.64
N ARG A 135 5.69 15.03 7.73
CA ARG A 135 5.07 15.06 6.40
C ARG A 135 3.54 14.94 6.44
N LEU A 136 3.00 14.14 7.34
CA LEU A 136 1.55 14.07 7.54
C LEU A 136 0.99 15.40 8.05
N SER A 137 1.66 16.08 8.97
CA SER A 137 1.25 17.41 9.45
C SER A 137 1.31 18.45 8.32
N GLU A 138 2.32 18.41 7.46
CA GLU A 138 2.38 19.24 6.25
C GLU A 138 1.23 18.93 5.27
N ALA A 139 0.89 17.65 5.10
CA ALA A 139 -0.22 17.23 4.23
C ALA A 139 -1.57 17.70 4.78
N GLU A 140 -1.79 17.62 6.09
CA GLU A 140 -3.02 18.10 6.74
C GLU A 140 -3.27 19.59 6.45
N SER A 141 -2.24 20.42 6.43
CA SER A 141 -2.37 21.84 6.08
C SER A 141 -2.85 22.10 4.64
N ARG A 142 -2.83 21.07 3.79
CA ARG A 142 -3.25 21.14 2.38
C ARG A 142 -4.64 20.55 2.13
N TYR A 143 -5.28 19.96 3.13
CA TYR A 143 -6.55 19.24 2.97
C TYR A 143 -7.62 20.11 2.32
N GLU A 144 -7.78 21.35 2.76
CA GLU A 144 -8.75 22.28 2.19
C GLU A 144 -8.44 22.54 0.70
N GLY A 145 -7.18 22.80 0.35
CA GLY A 145 -6.75 23.01 -1.05
C GLY A 145 -6.90 21.76 -1.92
N TRP A 146 -6.92 20.58 -1.34
CA TRP A 146 -7.19 19.32 -2.03
C TRP A 146 -8.67 18.96 -2.11
N GLY A 147 -9.53 19.73 -1.43
CA GLY A 147 -10.98 19.49 -1.35
C GLY A 147 -11.34 18.36 -0.38
N PHE A 148 -10.47 18.07 0.59
CA PHE A 148 -10.80 17.18 1.70
C PHE A 148 -11.59 17.97 2.74
N ASP A 149 -12.72 17.42 3.20
CA ASP A 149 -13.51 18.04 4.27
C ASP A 149 -12.80 17.83 5.62
N PRO A 150 -12.33 18.92 6.28
CA PRO A 150 -11.62 18.81 7.55
C PRO A 150 -12.46 18.17 8.68
N ALA A 151 -13.78 18.28 8.60
CA ALA A 151 -14.68 17.72 9.63
C ALA A 151 -14.75 16.18 9.57
N THR A 152 -14.49 15.59 8.40
CA THR A 152 -14.61 14.14 8.19
C THR A 152 -13.29 13.47 7.85
N THR A 153 -12.23 14.24 7.59
CA THR A 153 -10.92 13.71 7.24
C THR A 153 -10.10 13.43 8.50
N PRO A 154 -9.51 12.24 8.65
CA PRO A 154 -8.64 11.93 9.77
C PRO A 154 -7.49 12.94 9.91
N SER A 155 -7.19 13.34 11.13
CA SER A 155 -6.05 14.23 11.41
C SER A 155 -4.72 13.54 11.08
N ALA A 156 -3.66 14.33 10.90
CA ALA A 156 -2.29 13.82 10.74
C ALA A 156 -1.89 12.86 11.85
N GLN A 157 -2.28 13.16 13.09
CA GLN A 157 -2.01 12.28 14.23
C GLN A 157 -2.75 10.95 14.13
N ALA A 158 -4.02 10.95 13.71
CA ALA A 158 -4.80 9.72 13.52
C ALA A 158 -4.21 8.84 12.39
N LEU A 159 -3.84 9.46 11.27
CA LEU A 159 -3.18 8.74 10.16
C LEU A 159 -1.81 8.20 10.57
N TYR A 160 -1.02 8.97 11.33
CA TYR A 160 0.26 8.50 11.84
C TYR A 160 0.10 7.26 12.73
N LEU A 161 -0.86 7.27 13.65
CA LEU A 161 -1.15 6.11 14.48
C LEU A 161 -1.58 4.88 13.67
N SER A 162 -2.31 5.08 12.58
CA SER A 162 -2.71 4.00 11.67
C SER A 162 -1.52 3.41 10.90
N LEU A 163 -0.47 4.20 10.64
CA LEU A 163 0.73 3.76 9.92
C LEU A 163 1.76 3.05 10.83
N ILE A 164 1.79 3.33 12.13
CA ILE A 164 2.83 2.81 13.05
C ILE A 164 2.40 1.57 13.85
N HIS A 165 1.22 1.04 13.60
CA HIS A 165 0.78 -0.23 14.21
C HIS A 165 1.49 -1.43 13.56
N ILE A 166 2.82 -1.43 13.63
CA ILE A 166 3.67 -2.56 13.26
C ILE A 166 4.39 -3.06 14.51
#